data_3bac7282bf2c4e72788a509bd95bbee0
#
_entry.id   3bac7282bf2c4e72788a509bd95bbee0
#
_cell.length_a   1.000
_cell.length_b   1.000
_cell.length_c   1.000
_cell.angle_alpha   90.00
_cell.angle_beta   90.00
_cell.angle_gamma   90.00
#
_symmetry.space_group_name_H-M   'P 1'
#
loop_
_entity.id
_entity.type
_entity.pdbx_description
1 polymer ?
#
loop_
_entity_poly.entity_id
_entity_poly.type
_entity_poly.pdbx_seq_one_letter_code
_entity_poly.pdbx_strand_id
1 'polypeptide(L)'
;MDTQYKNNQHVDVSSKASAEFVPAIRLMSNPDGSCTFEKGKMPTLTHIDVSAFWISNQTEEWEKSVHPAPRRQYVVTIKGTVRFKVTDGSTFLIEPGTILLAEDIDGEGHSWEMPDDQEWVRLYIPMVENAEDLFIPDTMIF
;
A
#
# COMPACT_ATOMS: atom_id res chain seq x y z
N MET A 1 -7.48 26.08 15.40
CA MET A 1 -7.53 26.09 14.96
C MET A 1 -8.02 26.28 14.54
N ASP A 2 -8.10 26.18 14.32
CA ASP A 2 -8.48 26.27 13.72
C ASP A 2 -9.11 26.54 13.23
N THR A 3 -9.53 26.75 12.95
CA THR A 3 -9.97 26.84 12.33
C THR A 3 -9.93 27.33 11.45
N GLN A 4 -9.49 27.71 10.87
CA GLN A 4 -9.21 27.88 9.97
C GLN A 4 -8.89 27.17 9.32
N TYR A 5 -9.08 26.59 9.30
CA TYR A 5 -9.05 25.83 8.45
C TYR A 5 -10.08 25.65 7.72
N LYS A 6 -10.71 26.09 7.60
CA LYS A 6 -11.51 25.91 6.89
C LYS A 6 -11.91 26.72 6.09
N ASN A 7 -11.77 27.38 5.96
CA ASN A 7 -12.06 27.90 5.13
C ASN A 7 -11.60 28.22 4.25
N ASN A 8 -11.10 28.22 4.10
CA ASN A 8 -10.67 28.25 3.25
C ASN A 8 -10.59 27.75 2.62
N GLN A 9 -10.68 27.35 2.61
CA GLN A 9 -10.64 26.71 2.04
C GLN A 9 -11.29 26.58 1.33
N HIS A 10 -11.65 26.86 1.02
CA HIS A 10 -12.21 26.49 0.19
C HIS A 10 -12.03 26.84 -0.79
N VAL A 11 -11.67 27.18 -0.90
CA VAL A 11 -11.40 27.33 -1.84
C VAL A 11 -11.54 26.95 -2.90
N ASP A 12 -11.35 27.26 -3.33
CA ASP A 12 -11.54 26.89 -4.42
C ASP A 12 -10.86 25.77 -4.89
N VAL A 13 -10.81 25.01 -4.19
CA VAL A 13 -10.26 23.86 -4.39
C VAL A 13 -10.84 23.18 -5.46
N SER A 14 -12.00 23.43 -5.70
CA SER A 14 -12.69 22.68 -6.67
C SER A 14 -12.16 22.88 -8.02
N SER A 15 -11.55 23.96 -8.27
CA SER A 15 -11.09 24.18 -9.58
C SER A 15 -9.92 23.31 -9.89
N LYS A 16 -9.31 22.75 -8.85
CA LYS A 16 -8.32 21.89 -9.08
C LYS A 16 -8.80 20.63 -8.94
N ALA A 17 -8.88 19.87 -9.84
CA ALA A 17 -9.36 18.60 -9.69
C ALA A 17 -8.53 17.88 -8.71
N SER A 18 -8.95 17.84 -7.55
CA SER A 18 -8.32 17.01 -6.58
C SER A 18 -8.59 15.61 -6.94
N ALA A 19 -7.62 14.76 -6.82
CA ALA A 19 -7.82 13.34 -7.03
C ALA A 19 -8.76 12.82 -5.96
N GLU A 20 -9.78 12.09 -6.37
CA GLU A 20 -10.66 11.41 -5.43
C GLU A 20 -10.04 10.11 -4.97
N PHE A 21 -9.03 9.62 -5.69
CA PHE A 21 -8.40 8.34 -5.41
C PHE A 21 -6.91 8.46 -5.60
N VAL A 22 -6.16 7.59 -4.91
CA VAL A 22 -4.74 7.44 -5.18
C VAL A 22 -4.49 6.02 -5.62
N PRO A 23 -3.50 5.78 -6.48
CA PRO A 23 -3.22 4.42 -6.96
C PRO A 23 -2.80 3.52 -5.83
N ALA A 24 -3.19 2.26 -5.94
CA ALA A 24 -2.86 1.27 -4.92
C ALA A 24 -2.70 -0.09 -5.56
N ILE A 25 -1.94 -0.95 -4.90
CA ILE A 25 -1.75 -2.34 -5.34
C ILE A 25 -1.95 -3.20 -4.10
N ARG A 26 -2.71 -4.27 -4.24
CA ARG A 26 -2.98 -5.18 -3.15
C ARG A 26 -2.36 -6.55 -3.41
N LEU A 27 -1.58 -7.03 -2.46
CA LEU A 27 -1.05 -8.39 -2.45
C LEU A 27 -2.03 -9.29 -1.74
N MET A 28 -2.28 -10.47 -2.28
CA MET A 28 -3.28 -11.38 -1.74
C MET A 28 -2.77 -12.82 -1.74
N SER A 29 -3.25 -13.60 -0.79
CA SER A 29 -3.02 -15.04 -0.76
C SER A 29 -4.18 -15.74 -1.45
N ASN A 30 -3.88 -16.70 -2.30
CA ASN A 30 -4.91 -17.51 -2.94
C ASN A 30 -5.13 -18.79 -2.15
N PRO A 31 -6.29 -19.44 -2.33
CA PRO A 31 -6.55 -20.68 -1.58
C PRO A 31 -5.52 -21.78 -1.80
N ASP A 32 -4.82 -21.78 -2.94
CA ASP A 32 -3.81 -22.80 -3.22
C ASP A 32 -2.44 -22.45 -2.64
N GLY A 33 -2.34 -21.36 -1.90
CA GLY A 33 -1.08 -20.97 -1.27
C GLY A 33 -0.24 -20.02 -2.10
N SER A 34 -0.63 -19.77 -3.35
CA SER A 34 0.14 -18.83 -4.18
C SER A 34 -0.20 -17.38 -3.80
N CYS A 35 0.67 -16.48 -4.19
CA CYS A 35 0.49 -15.05 -3.95
C CYS A 35 0.25 -14.36 -5.28
N THR A 36 -0.69 -13.45 -5.30
CA THR A 36 -1.00 -12.66 -6.48
C THR A 36 -1.20 -11.22 -6.07
N PHE A 37 -1.34 -10.34 -7.04
CA PHE A 37 -1.63 -8.94 -6.75
C PHE A 37 -2.66 -8.41 -7.74
N GLU A 38 -3.30 -7.32 -7.35
CA GLU A 38 -4.19 -6.60 -8.28
C GLU A 38 -3.96 -5.12 -8.10
N LYS A 39 -4.14 -4.40 -9.18
CA LYS A 39 -3.99 -2.95 -9.18
C LYS A 39 -5.34 -2.31 -8.96
N GLY A 40 -5.33 -1.17 -8.34
CA GLY A 40 -6.55 -0.45 -8.04
C GLY A 40 -6.27 0.90 -7.44
N LYS A 41 -7.09 1.29 -6.50
CA LYS A 41 -7.02 2.63 -5.92
C LYS A 41 -7.62 2.64 -4.53
N MET A 42 -7.30 3.69 -3.80
CA MET A 42 -7.84 3.96 -2.48
C MET A 42 -8.53 5.31 -2.51
N PRO A 43 -9.66 5.47 -1.82
CA PRO A 43 -10.34 6.77 -1.79
C PRO A 43 -9.56 7.76 -0.92
N THR A 44 -9.62 9.03 -1.32
CA THR A 44 -9.08 10.09 -0.47
C THR A 44 -10.19 10.53 0.49
N LEU A 45 -9.79 11.21 1.53
CA LEU A 45 -10.71 11.86 2.48
C LEU A 45 -11.55 10.88 3.30
N THR A 46 -11.35 9.59 3.16
CA THR A 46 -12.02 8.60 3.98
C THR A 46 -11.09 8.26 5.14
N HIS A 47 -11.59 8.34 6.34
CA HIS A 47 -10.76 8.08 7.51
C HIS A 47 -10.62 6.58 7.72
N ILE A 48 -9.41 6.17 8.02
CA ILE A 48 -9.11 4.77 8.27
C ILE A 48 -8.58 4.67 9.69
N ASP A 49 -9.24 3.88 10.51
CA ASP A 49 -8.82 3.71 11.90
C ASP A 49 -7.56 2.87 11.94
N VAL A 50 -6.56 3.34 12.63
CA VAL A 50 -5.33 2.60 12.84
C VAL A 50 -4.88 2.78 14.27
N SER A 51 -4.14 1.81 14.80
CA SER A 51 -3.67 1.91 16.18
C SER A 51 -2.21 2.37 16.26
N ALA A 52 -1.46 2.24 15.18
CA ALA A 52 -0.04 2.58 15.22
C ALA A 52 0.50 2.68 13.81
N PHE A 53 1.64 3.32 13.68
CA PHE A 53 2.45 3.23 12.46
C PHE A 53 3.89 3.49 12.85
N TRP A 54 4.80 3.08 11.99
CA TRP A 54 6.21 3.41 12.19
C TRP A 54 6.90 3.54 10.84
N ILE A 55 8.05 4.18 10.86
CA ILE A 55 8.84 4.40 9.67
C ILE A 55 10.01 3.45 9.70
N SER A 56 10.30 2.82 8.56
CA SER A 56 11.45 1.93 8.45
C SER A 56 12.27 2.28 7.23
N ASN A 57 13.58 2.15 7.35
CA ASN A 57 14.50 2.25 6.23
C ASN A 57 15.46 1.08 6.23
N GLN A 58 15.12 -0.01 6.94
CA GLN A 58 16.00 -1.16 7.07
C GLN A 58 15.32 -2.41 6.56
N THR A 59 16.14 -3.36 6.10
CA THR A 59 15.66 -4.66 5.62
C THR A 59 16.16 -5.71 6.60
N GLU A 60 15.23 -6.48 7.15
CA GLU A 60 15.60 -7.57 8.04
C GLU A 60 15.90 -8.80 7.23
N GLU A 61 16.62 -9.73 7.84
CA GLU A 61 17.06 -10.93 7.12
C GLU A 61 15.89 -11.69 6.48
N TRP A 62 14.79 -11.84 7.21
CA TRP A 62 13.65 -12.58 6.71
C TRP A 62 12.98 -11.91 5.52
N GLU A 63 13.16 -10.61 5.37
CA GLU A 63 12.58 -9.88 4.26
C GLU A 63 13.33 -10.10 2.95
N LYS A 64 14.52 -10.66 3.01
CA LYS A 64 15.36 -10.83 1.83
C LYS A 64 15.00 -12.05 1.00
N SER A 65 14.08 -12.87 1.47
CA SER A 65 13.65 -14.05 0.74
C SER A 65 12.15 -13.99 0.57
N VAL A 66 11.59 -14.94 -0.15
CA VAL A 66 10.16 -15.03 -0.34
C VAL A 66 9.49 -15.23 1.02
N HIS A 67 8.51 -14.42 1.32
CA HIS A 67 7.83 -14.49 2.62
C HIS A 67 6.42 -13.88 2.51
N PRO A 68 5.47 -14.36 3.31
CA PRO A 68 4.15 -13.70 3.37
C PRO A 68 4.26 -12.44 4.23
N ALA A 69 3.29 -11.58 4.11
CA ALA A 69 3.24 -10.40 4.96
C ALA A 69 3.05 -10.83 6.42
N PRO A 70 3.74 -10.21 7.35
CA PRO A 70 3.61 -10.61 8.76
C PRO A 70 2.25 -10.26 9.36
N ARG A 71 1.55 -9.35 8.73
CA ARG A 71 0.22 -8.92 9.15
C ARG A 71 -0.40 -8.16 7.99
N ARG A 72 -1.72 -8.01 8.02
CA ARG A 72 -2.38 -7.16 7.05
C ARG A 72 -1.98 -5.72 7.34
N GLN A 73 -1.46 -5.02 6.36
CA GLN A 73 -0.97 -3.66 6.60
C GLN A 73 -0.94 -2.84 5.32
N TYR A 74 -1.04 -1.53 5.51
CA TYR A 74 -0.75 -0.58 4.45
C TYR A 74 0.74 -0.28 4.50
N VAL A 75 1.35 -0.11 3.34
CA VAL A 75 2.74 0.30 3.25
C VAL A 75 2.78 1.53 2.38
N VAL A 76 3.25 2.63 2.95
CA VAL A 76 3.31 3.90 2.25
C VAL A 76 4.77 4.24 2.00
N THR A 77 5.17 4.26 0.74
CA THR A 77 6.55 4.53 0.38
C THR A 77 6.80 6.02 0.39
N ILE A 78 7.83 6.42 1.13
CA ILE A 78 8.25 7.81 1.20
C ILE A 78 9.37 8.05 0.20
N LYS A 79 10.28 7.08 0.06
CA LYS A 79 11.45 7.23 -0.80
C LYS A 79 11.85 5.88 -1.37
N GLY A 80 12.25 5.86 -2.61
CA GLY A 80 12.76 4.65 -3.27
C GLY A 80 11.74 4.00 -4.17
N THR A 81 12.23 3.13 -5.04
CA THR A 81 11.43 2.32 -5.94
C THR A 81 11.72 0.86 -5.64
N VAL A 82 10.70 0.06 -5.47
CA VAL A 82 10.82 -1.34 -5.07
C VAL A 82 10.10 -2.20 -6.09
N ARG A 83 10.75 -3.27 -6.53
CA ARG A 83 10.11 -4.24 -7.41
C ARG A 83 9.67 -5.44 -6.59
N PHE A 84 8.38 -5.71 -6.60
CA PHE A 84 7.80 -6.88 -5.93
C PHE A 84 7.57 -7.99 -6.95
N LYS A 85 7.67 -9.22 -6.48
CA LYS A 85 7.45 -10.39 -7.32
C LYS A 85 6.55 -11.37 -6.58
N VAL A 86 5.58 -11.91 -7.31
CA VAL A 86 4.63 -12.87 -6.75
C VAL A 86 4.86 -14.26 -7.35
N THR A 87 4.04 -15.23 -6.96
CA THR A 87 4.28 -16.65 -7.23
C THR A 87 4.46 -16.98 -8.70
N ASP A 88 3.69 -16.40 -9.58
CA ASP A 88 3.78 -16.74 -11.00
C ASP A 88 4.91 -16.01 -11.72
N GLY A 89 5.73 -15.27 -10.99
CA GLY A 89 6.83 -14.52 -11.57
C GLY A 89 6.46 -13.10 -11.99
N SER A 90 5.19 -12.73 -11.91
CA SER A 90 4.78 -11.37 -12.23
C SER A 90 5.37 -10.39 -11.24
N THR A 91 5.67 -9.20 -11.73
CA THR A 91 6.26 -8.16 -10.89
C THR A 91 5.47 -6.87 -10.99
N PHE A 92 5.66 -6.01 -10.00
CA PHE A 92 5.15 -4.65 -10.05
C PHE A 92 6.08 -3.74 -9.30
N LEU A 93 6.01 -2.46 -9.60
CA LEU A 93 6.84 -1.46 -8.93
C LEU A 93 6.00 -0.69 -7.92
N ILE A 94 6.61 -0.42 -6.78
CA ILE A 94 6.04 0.48 -5.78
C ILE A 94 6.98 1.67 -5.66
N GLU A 95 6.41 2.86 -5.71
CA GLU A 95 7.18 4.10 -5.59
C GLU A 95 6.32 5.11 -4.86
N PRO A 96 6.89 6.24 -4.45
CA PRO A 96 6.09 7.26 -3.76
C PRO A 96 4.86 7.63 -4.58
N GLY A 97 3.71 7.66 -3.90
CA GLY A 97 2.45 7.97 -4.56
C GLY A 97 1.54 6.78 -4.75
N THR A 98 2.05 5.55 -4.59
CA THR A 98 1.23 4.35 -4.70
C THR A 98 1.21 3.66 -3.34
N ILE A 99 0.02 3.33 -2.87
CA ILE A 99 -0.12 2.64 -1.58
C ILE A 99 -0.13 1.14 -1.82
N LEU A 100 0.67 0.42 -1.05
CA LEU A 100 0.68 -1.03 -1.10
C LEU A 100 -0.17 -1.55 0.04
N LEU A 101 -1.08 -2.48 -0.27
CA LEU A 101 -1.83 -3.19 0.75
C LEU A 101 -1.26 -4.60 0.80
N ALA A 102 -0.53 -4.90 1.84
CA ALA A 102 0.07 -6.23 1.99
C ALA A 102 -0.89 -7.08 2.81
N GLU A 103 -1.64 -7.93 2.11
CA GLU A 103 -2.62 -8.79 2.75
C GLU A 103 -2.37 -10.27 2.48
N ASP A 104 -1.20 -10.59 1.92
CA ASP A 104 -0.80 -11.97 1.63
C ASP A 104 -0.18 -12.61 2.87
N ILE A 105 -0.98 -12.79 3.90
CA ILE A 105 -0.48 -13.25 5.20
C ILE A 105 -0.33 -14.76 5.28
N ASP A 106 -0.74 -15.49 4.25
CA ASP A 106 -0.65 -16.94 4.23
C ASP A 106 0.11 -17.40 2.99
N GLY A 107 0.54 -18.66 3.00
CA GLY A 107 1.13 -19.28 1.82
C GLY A 107 2.51 -18.79 1.50
N GLU A 108 2.83 -18.74 0.21
CA GLU A 108 4.20 -18.46 -0.22
C GLU A 108 4.63 -17.02 -0.01
N GLY A 109 3.71 -16.11 -0.22
CA GLY A 109 4.06 -14.69 -0.11
C GLY A 109 4.81 -14.17 -1.32
N HIS A 110 5.55 -13.11 -1.09
CA HIS A 110 6.19 -12.33 -2.14
C HIS A 110 7.67 -12.12 -1.84
N SER A 111 8.39 -11.60 -2.82
CA SER A 111 9.75 -11.11 -2.59
C SER A 111 9.84 -9.71 -3.16
N TRP A 112 10.88 -8.97 -2.81
CA TRP A 112 11.10 -7.65 -3.36
C TRP A 112 12.58 -7.32 -3.43
N GLU A 113 12.90 -6.38 -4.29
CA GLU A 113 14.29 -5.92 -4.46
C GLU A 113 14.27 -4.46 -4.85
N MET A 114 15.38 -3.79 -4.63
CA MET A 114 15.55 -2.39 -5.04
C MET A 114 16.25 -2.39 -6.38
N PRO A 115 15.57 -2.05 -7.47
CA PRO A 115 16.22 -2.10 -8.80
C PRO A 115 17.45 -1.21 -8.90
N ASP A 116 17.42 -0.07 -8.18
CA ASP A 116 18.49 0.90 -8.25
C ASP A 116 19.39 0.89 -7.03
N ASP A 117 19.27 -0.11 -6.19
CA ASP A 117 20.10 -0.24 -5.00
C ASP A 117 20.00 0.99 -4.11
N GLN A 118 18.83 1.60 -4.06
CA GLN A 118 18.59 2.76 -3.23
C GLN A 118 17.92 2.35 -1.94
N GLU A 119 17.91 3.26 -0.99
CA GLU A 119 17.22 3.06 0.27
C GLU A 119 15.71 3.09 0.06
N TRP A 120 15.00 2.18 0.71
CA TRP A 120 13.55 2.18 0.68
C TRP A 120 13.03 2.68 2.02
N VAL A 121 12.50 3.90 2.03
CA VAL A 121 11.92 4.48 3.24
C VAL A 121 10.41 4.36 3.13
N ARG A 122 9.78 3.76 4.14
CA ARG A 122 8.34 3.50 4.09
C ARG A 122 7.74 3.54 5.48
N LEU A 123 6.43 3.78 5.49
CA LEU A 123 5.63 3.65 6.70
C LEU A 123 4.93 2.31 6.67
N TYR A 124 4.91 1.64 7.79
CA TYR A 124 4.08 0.45 7.99
C TYR A 124 2.91 0.84 8.86
N ILE A 125 1.70 0.53 8.41
CA ILE A 125 0.48 0.87 9.10
C ILE A 125 -0.36 -0.40 9.21
N PRO A 126 -0.30 -1.13 10.33
CA PRO A 126 -1.10 -2.36 10.47
C PRO A 126 -2.59 -2.04 10.39
N MET A 127 -3.34 -2.92 9.73
CA MET A 127 -4.79 -2.78 9.68
C MET A 127 -5.38 -3.23 11.00
N VAL A 128 -6.44 -2.56 11.42
CA VAL A 128 -7.18 -2.97 12.60
C VAL A 128 -7.82 -4.32 12.28
N GLU A 129 -7.85 -5.21 13.26
CA GLU A 129 -8.39 -6.54 13.08
C GLU A 129 -9.82 -6.47 12.53
N ASN A 130 -10.10 -7.28 11.51
CA ASN A 130 -11.40 -7.35 10.86
C ASN A 130 -11.81 -6.07 10.12
N ALA A 131 -10.91 -5.13 9.95
CA ALA A 131 -11.23 -3.91 9.22
C ALA A 131 -11.27 -4.19 7.72
N GLU A 132 -12.13 -3.47 7.02
CA GLU A 132 -12.13 -3.52 5.57
C GLU A 132 -11.04 -2.60 5.05
N ASP A 133 -10.44 -2.98 3.93
CA ASP A 133 -9.28 -2.26 3.43
C ASP A 133 -9.64 -1.09 2.50
N LEU A 134 -10.88 -0.94 2.10
CA LEU A 134 -11.35 0.13 1.22
C LEU A 134 -10.69 0.14 -0.16
N PHE A 135 -9.95 -0.91 -0.49
CA PHE A 135 -9.31 -1.02 -1.79
C PHE A 135 -10.36 -1.24 -2.88
N ILE A 136 -10.21 -0.55 -4.00
CA ILE A 136 -11.12 -0.68 -5.13
C ILE A 136 -10.33 -1.20 -6.33
N PRO A 137 -10.56 -2.44 -6.75
CA PRO A 137 -9.81 -2.99 -7.89
C PRO A 137 -10.13 -2.26 -9.18
N ASP A 138 -9.13 -2.12 -10.05
CA ASP A 138 -9.35 -1.51 -11.36
C ASP A 138 -10.31 -2.31 -12.22
N THR A 139 -10.42 -3.61 -11.95
CA THR A 139 -11.30 -4.46 -12.72
C THR A 139 -12.76 -4.35 -12.30
N MET A 140 -13.04 -3.62 -11.21
CA MET A 140 -14.41 -3.49 -10.73
C MET A 140 -15.21 -2.60 -11.67
N ILE A 141 -16.39 -3.06 -12.03
CA ILE A 141 -17.28 -2.34 -12.94
C ILE A 141 -18.50 -1.92 -12.18
N PHE A 142 -18.88 -0.67 -12.31
CA PHE A 142 -20.05 -0.15 -11.60
C PHE A 142 -21.17 0.17 -12.59
#